data_3a46e90e899971ebc16862a83a1eed38
#
_entry.id   3a46e90e899971ebc16862a83a1eed38
#
_cell.length_a   1.000
_cell.length_b   1.000
_cell.length_c   1.000
_cell.angle_alpha   90.00
_cell.angle_beta   90.00
_cell.angle_gamma   90.00
#
_symmetry.space_group_name_H-M   'P 1'
#
loop_
_entity.id
_entity.type
_entity.pdbx_description
1 polymer ?
#
loop_
_entity_poly.entity_id
_entity_poly.type
_entity_poly.pdbx_seq_one_letter_code
_entity_poly.pdbx_strand_id
1 'polypeptide(L)'
;ADGEFRMYDGGTKIDDVAAALDARATLSLQSWCTKKTMGFIGEKGQETASFHYPMGVGATDDLLMKISDLTGKPIPVEIEKERGRFVDAMADSQAHLHGKKYAIYGDPDFVYAMARFVMETGGEPTHCLATNGKTEWVEEMKALFASSPFGANAQVWAGKDLWHLRSLLFTEPVDFLIGSSYGKYLERDTGTPLIRLTFPIFDRHHHHRFPVWGYQGGLRVLTTLLDKVFDTLDRETINPGVTDYSYDLTR
;
A
#
# COMPACT_ATOMS: atom_id res chain seq x y z
N ALA A 1 13.81 -12.37 32.46
CA ALA A 1 13.79 -12.74 31.03
C ALA A 1 14.24 -14.19 30.94
N ASP A 2 13.40 -15.03 30.36
CA ASP A 2 13.58 -16.48 30.23
C ASP A 2 14.61 -16.90 29.17
N GLY A 3 15.34 -15.94 28.60
CA GLY A 3 16.38 -16.18 27.59
C GLY A 3 15.86 -16.57 26.22
N GLU A 4 14.54 -16.63 26.01
CA GLU A 4 13.97 -16.86 24.69
C GLU A 4 13.96 -15.58 23.86
N PHE A 5 14.54 -15.65 22.66
CA PHE A 5 14.40 -14.58 21.68
C PHE A 5 13.02 -14.68 21.02
N ARG A 6 12.19 -13.66 21.26
CA ARG A 6 10.91 -13.53 20.57
C ARG A 6 10.97 -12.29 19.67
N MET A 7 10.73 -12.47 18.40
CA MET A 7 10.69 -11.35 17.44
C MET A 7 9.54 -10.39 17.73
N TYR A 8 8.44 -10.93 18.25
CA TYR A 8 7.24 -10.19 18.63
C TYR A 8 6.77 -10.65 20.01
N ASP A 9 6.32 -9.71 20.82
CA ASP A 9 5.59 -10.03 22.04
C ASP A 9 4.19 -10.54 21.67
N GLY A 10 3.73 -11.55 22.39
CA GLY A 10 2.43 -12.16 22.20
C GLY A 10 2.51 -13.50 21.49
N GLY A 11 1.40 -13.92 21.00
CA GLY A 11 1.13 -15.20 20.37
C GLY A 11 -0.34 -15.53 20.53
N THR A 12 -0.83 -16.53 19.80
CA THR A 12 -2.20 -17.01 19.90
C THR A 12 -2.20 -18.35 20.63
N LYS A 13 -2.96 -18.47 21.71
CA LYS A 13 -3.16 -19.74 22.38
C LYS A 13 -4.13 -20.61 21.61
N ILE A 14 -4.01 -21.94 21.73
CA ILE A 14 -4.94 -22.88 21.08
C ILE A 14 -6.37 -22.65 21.56
N ASP A 15 -6.55 -22.34 22.85
CA ASP A 15 -7.86 -22.03 23.43
C ASP A 15 -8.47 -20.76 22.81
N ASP A 16 -7.66 -19.73 22.50
CA ASP A 16 -8.13 -18.52 21.82
C ASP A 16 -8.59 -18.83 20.37
N VAL A 17 -7.90 -19.76 19.70
CA VAL A 17 -8.32 -20.25 18.38
C VAL A 17 -9.64 -21.02 18.47
N ALA A 18 -9.80 -21.87 19.49
CA ALA A 18 -11.05 -22.63 19.71
C ALA A 18 -12.22 -21.68 20.02
N ALA A 19 -11.98 -20.60 20.77
CA ALA A 19 -12.98 -19.59 21.13
C ALA A 19 -13.22 -18.52 20.07
N ALA A 20 -12.57 -18.59 18.90
CA ALA A 20 -12.67 -17.55 17.88
C ALA A 20 -14.11 -17.30 17.39
N LEU A 21 -14.97 -18.33 17.39
CA LEU A 21 -16.38 -18.23 17.01
C LEU A 21 -17.27 -17.57 18.09
N ASP A 22 -16.78 -17.42 19.32
CA ASP A 22 -17.49 -16.73 20.40
C ASP A 22 -17.36 -15.20 20.31
N ALA A 23 -16.46 -14.71 19.44
CA ALA A 23 -16.32 -13.29 19.16
C ALA A 23 -17.59 -12.76 18.46
N ARG A 24 -17.89 -11.48 18.68
CA ARG A 24 -19.06 -10.82 18.07
C ARG A 24 -19.01 -10.83 16.54
N ALA A 25 -17.83 -10.65 15.97
CA ALA A 25 -17.59 -10.65 14.53
C ALA A 25 -16.13 -10.99 14.22
N THR A 26 -15.87 -11.46 13.01
CA THR A 26 -14.52 -11.58 12.44
C THR A 26 -14.32 -10.57 11.32
N LEU A 27 -13.26 -9.76 11.43
CA LEU A 27 -12.86 -8.81 10.41
C LEU A 27 -11.60 -9.30 9.71
N SER A 28 -11.62 -9.37 8.39
CA SER A 28 -10.43 -9.61 7.58
C SER A 28 -9.91 -8.31 6.99
N LEU A 29 -8.61 -8.09 7.06
CA LEU A 29 -7.90 -6.99 6.39
C LEU A 29 -7.16 -7.45 5.13
N GLN A 30 -7.42 -8.69 4.70
CA GLN A 30 -6.86 -9.33 3.51
C GLN A 30 -7.96 -10.15 2.80
N SER A 31 -8.93 -9.45 2.21
CA SER A 31 -10.13 -10.07 1.65
C SER A 31 -9.81 -11.19 0.65
N TRP A 32 -8.77 -11.02 -0.13
CA TRP A 32 -8.34 -12.01 -1.11
C TRP A 32 -7.79 -13.29 -0.46
N CYS A 33 -6.82 -13.14 0.47
CA CYS A 33 -6.18 -14.27 1.13
C CYS A 33 -7.13 -15.07 2.00
N THR A 34 -8.08 -14.41 2.66
CA THR A 34 -8.92 -15.02 3.70
C THR A 34 -10.32 -15.41 3.20
N LYS A 35 -10.62 -15.24 1.92
CA LYS A 35 -11.96 -15.48 1.33
C LYS A 35 -12.61 -16.79 1.78
N LYS A 36 -11.86 -17.90 1.79
CA LYS A 36 -12.38 -19.20 2.21
C LYS A 36 -12.66 -19.25 3.72
N THR A 37 -11.77 -18.68 4.52
CA THR A 37 -11.91 -18.62 5.98
C THR A 37 -13.12 -17.78 6.38
N MET A 38 -13.28 -16.62 5.75
CA MET A 38 -14.41 -15.73 6.01
C MET A 38 -15.74 -16.37 5.61
N GLY A 39 -15.78 -17.09 4.47
CA GLY A 39 -16.95 -17.88 4.08
C GLY A 39 -17.29 -18.95 5.11
N PHE A 40 -16.30 -19.73 5.55
CA PHE A 40 -16.50 -20.78 6.57
C PHE A 40 -17.02 -20.20 7.90
N ILE A 41 -16.47 -19.09 8.37
CA ILE A 41 -16.90 -18.42 9.61
C ILE A 41 -18.34 -17.93 9.47
N GLY A 42 -18.70 -17.33 8.33
CA GLY A 42 -20.07 -16.88 8.04
C GLY A 42 -21.08 -18.04 8.03
N GLU A 43 -20.71 -19.20 7.45
CA GLU A 43 -21.53 -20.42 7.50
C GLU A 43 -21.78 -20.94 8.93
N LYS A 44 -20.89 -20.61 9.88
CA LYS A 44 -21.06 -20.91 11.31
C LYS A 44 -21.95 -19.89 12.04
N GLY A 45 -22.48 -18.88 11.32
CA GLY A 45 -23.41 -17.89 11.86
C GLY A 45 -22.76 -16.68 12.52
N GLN A 46 -21.43 -16.54 12.47
CA GLN A 46 -20.77 -15.36 12.97
C GLN A 46 -20.82 -14.22 11.94
N GLU A 47 -21.00 -12.99 12.39
CA GLU A 47 -20.91 -11.81 11.52
C GLU A 47 -19.47 -11.64 10.99
N THR A 48 -19.34 -11.41 9.67
CA THR A 48 -18.05 -11.24 9.01
C THR A 48 -18.02 -9.98 8.17
N ALA A 49 -16.85 -9.32 8.12
CA ALA A 49 -16.60 -8.27 7.14
C ALA A 49 -15.17 -8.41 6.60
N SER A 50 -15.00 -8.19 5.30
CA SER A 50 -13.71 -8.32 4.63
C SER A 50 -13.32 -7.00 3.98
N PHE A 51 -12.08 -6.60 4.20
CA PHE A 51 -11.45 -5.41 3.65
C PHE A 51 -10.11 -5.81 3.01
N HIS A 52 -9.63 -5.02 2.05
CA HIS A 52 -8.20 -4.98 1.74
C HIS A 52 -7.45 -4.23 2.85
N TYR A 53 -6.15 -4.13 2.75
CA TYR A 53 -5.39 -3.36 3.73
C TYR A 53 -5.95 -1.95 3.87
N PRO A 54 -6.18 -1.45 5.09
CA PRO A 54 -6.71 -0.10 5.33
C PRO A 54 -5.61 0.96 5.11
N MET A 55 -5.21 1.14 3.85
CA MET A 55 -4.25 2.14 3.41
C MET A 55 -4.99 3.37 2.86
N GLY A 56 -4.57 4.55 3.28
CA GLY A 56 -5.23 5.79 2.87
C GLY A 56 -6.40 6.17 3.78
N VAL A 57 -7.08 7.25 3.43
CA VAL A 57 -8.19 7.81 4.21
C VAL A 57 -9.44 6.96 4.05
N GLY A 58 -9.89 6.73 2.83
CA GLY A 58 -11.16 6.05 2.57
C GLY A 58 -11.16 4.61 3.07
N ALA A 59 -10.09 3.83 2.87
CA ALA A 59 -10.02 2.46 3.35
C ALA A 59 -9.98 2.37 4.88
N THR A 60 -9.35 3.33 5.55
CA THR A 60 -9.34 3.43 7.01
C THR A 60 -10.70 3.85 7.56
N ASP A 61 -11.36 4.82 6.91
CA ASP A 61 -12.73 5.24 7.25
C ASP A 61 -13.69 4.05 7.17
N ASP A 62 -13.66 3.28 6.06
CA ASP A 62 -14.52 2.10 5.86
C ASP A 62 -14.37 1.07 7.00
N LEU A 63 -13.13 0.78 7.40
CA LEU A 63 -12.85 -0.14 8.51
C LEU A 63 -13.37 0.39 9.85
N LEU A 64 -13.10 1.65 10.17
CA LEU A 64 -13.49 2.26 11.45
C LEU A 64 -14.99 2.42 11.57
N MET A 65 -15.68 2.78 10.50
CA MET A 65 -17.14 2.84 10.46
C MET A 65 -17.74 1.46 10.71
N LYS A 66 -17.22 0.41 10.07
CA LYS A 66 -17.69 -0.96 10.34
C LYS A 66 -17.46 -1.40 11.79
N ILE A 67 -16.32 -1.05 12.38
CA ILE A 67 -16.05 -1.33 13.80
C ILE A 67 -17.03 -0.56 14.71
N SER A 68 -17.30 0.71 14.39
CA SER A 68 -18.29 1.54 15.12
C SER A 68 -19.68 0.90 15.06
N ASP A 69 -20.14 0.48 13.88
CA ASP A 69 -21.43 -0.18 13.68
C ASP A 69 -21.51 -1.50 14.48
N LEU A 70 -20.49 -2.34 14.40
CA LEU A 70 -20.43 -3.62 15.10
C LEU A 70 -20.43 -3.46 16.63
N THR A 71 -19.77 -2.45 17.14
CA THR A 71 -19.61 -2.24 18.57
C THR A 71 -20.69 -1.34 19.17
N GLY A 72 -21.38 -0.55 18.36
CA GLY A 72 -22.30 0.51 18.80
C GLY A 72 -21.57 1.67 19.51
N LYS A 73 -20.23 1.78 19.34
CA LYS A 73 -19.42 2.83 19.98
C LYS A 73 -19.01 3.87 18.95
N PRO A 74 -19.03 5.18 19.31
CA PRO A 74 -18.53 6.22 18.42
C PRO A 74 -17.02 6.07 18.19
N ILE A 75 -16.53 6.60 17.08
CA ILE A 75 -15.10 6.72 16.81
C ILE A 75 -14.50 7.71 17.82
N PRO A 76 -13.39 7.34 18.52
CA PRO A 76 -12.75 8.24 19.48
C PRO A 76 -12.22 9.52 18.82
N VAL A 77 -12.32 10.65 19.54
CA VAL A 77 -11.85 11.98 19.06
C VAL A 77 -10.36 11.97 18.69
N GLU A 78 -9.56 11.16 19.36
CA GLU A 78 -8.13 11.01 19.05
C GLU A 78 -7.92 10.45 17.64
N ILE A 79 -8.73 9.48 17.24
CA ILE A 79 -8.71 8.88 15.90
C ILE A 79 -9.18 9.89 14.84
N GLU A 80 -10.23 10.68 15.16
CA GLU A 80 -10.68 11.77 14.28
C GLU A 80 -9.59 12.84 14.08
N LYS A 81 -8.82 13.16 15.12
CA LYS A 81 -7.68 14.07 15.02
C LYS A 81 -6.54 13.48 14.17
N GLU A 82 -6.28 12.19 14.26
CA GLU A 82 -5.30 11.52 13.40
C GLU A 82 -5.73 11.59 11.92
N ARG A 83 -7.01 11.33 11.66
CA ARG A 83 -7.60 11.50 10.33
C ARG A 83 -7.40 12.92 9.80
N GLY A 84 -7.73 13.94 10.61
CA GLY A 84 -7.58 15.34 10.23
C GLY A 84 -6.14 15.68 9.85
N ARG A 85 -5.15 15.27 10.65
CA ARG A 85 -3.72 15.49 10.36
C ARG A 85 -3.27 14.81 9.07
N PHE A 86 -3.79 13.62 8.80
CA PHE A 86 -3.43 12.89 7.58
C PHE A 86 -4.04 13.55 6.33
N VAL A 87 -5.30 13.98 6.38
CA VAL A 87 -5.97 14.72 5.29
C VAL A 87 -5.27 16.03 5.00
N ASP A 88 -4.86 16.77 6.03
CA ASP A 88 -4.08 18.00 5.93
C ASP A 88 -2.75 17.77 5.22
N ALA A 89 -2.00 16.75 5.65
CA ALA A 89 -0.74 16.36 4.99
C ALA A 89 -0.94 15.93 3.53
N MET A 90 -2.03 15.23 3.21
CA MET A 90 -2.34 14.86 1.82
C MET A 90 -2.63 16.09 0.96
N ALA A 91 -3.36 17.07 1.50
CA ALA A 91 -3.66 18.31 0.80
C ALA A 91 -2.38 19.11 0.49
N ASP A 92 -1.48 19.25 1.46
CA ASP A 92 -0.19 19.93 1.30
C ASP A 92 0.72 19.21 0.28
N SER A 93 0.58 17.89 0.17
CA SER A 93 1.44 17.05 -0.69
C SER A 93 0.94 16.91 -2.11
N GLN A 94 -0.29 17.29 -2.40
CA GLN A 94 -0.96 17.02 -3.67
C GLN A 94 -0.16 17.52 -4.88
N ALA A 95 0.42 18.70 -4.81
CA ALA A 95 1.17 19.30 -5.91
C ALA A 95 2.38 18.45 -6.37
N HIS A 96 2.93 17.61 -5.48
CA HIS A 96 4.09 16.77 -5.74
C HIS A 96 3.73 15.37 -6.24
N LEU A 97 2.53 14.88 -5.93
CA LEU A 97 2.09 13.52 -6.22
C LEU A 97 1.10 13.44 -7.38
N HIS A 98 0.38 14.54 -7.66
CA HIS A 98 -0.62 14.60 -8.71
C HIS A 98 -0.02 14.29 -10.09
N GLY A 99 -0.65 13.36 -10.80
CA GLY A 99 -0.22 12.94 -12.14
C GLY A 99 1.05 12.08 -12.19
N LYS A 100 1.67 11.78 -11.03
CA LYS A 100 2.79 10.83 -11.00
C LYS A 100 2.31 9.43 -11.32
N LYS A 101 3.06 8.72 -12.15
CA LYS A 101 2.76 7.36 -12.62
C LYS A 101 3.45 6.33 -11.76
N TYR A 102 2.72 5.29 -11.38
CA TYR A 102 3.22 4.24 -10.51
C TYR A 102 3.05 2.86 -11.14
N ALA A 103 4.07 2.02 -11.02
CA ALA A 103 3.94 0.58 -11.18
C ALA A 103 3.89 -0.05 -9.79
N ILE A 104 2.85 -0.84 -9.51
CA ILE A 104 2.59 -1.44 -8.21
C ILE A 104 2.57 -2.95 -8.36
N TYR A 105 3.37 -3.68 -7.57
CA TYR A 105 3.35 -5.14 -7.60
C TYR A 105 3.40 -5.75 -6.19
N GLY A 106 2.77 -6.90 -6.04
CA GLY A 106 2.72 -7.62 -4.76
C GLY A 106 1.64 -8.69 -4.75
N ASP A 107 1.10 -8.95 -3.56
CA ASP A 107 -0.12 -9.74 -3.42
C ASP A 107 -1.37 -8.93 -3.81
N PRO A 108 -2.49 -9.59 -4.14
CA PRO A 108 -3.70 -8.91 -4.59
C PRO A 108 -4.24 -7.85 -3.62
N ASP A 109 -4.23 -8.13 -2.32
CA ASP A 109 -4.74 -7.22 -1.29
C ASP A 109 -3.87 -5.96 -1.18
N PHE A 110 -2.54 -6.11 -1.27
CA PHE A 110 -1.60 -4.98 -1.26
C PHE A 110 -1.76 -4.12 -2.51
N VAL A 111 -1.78 -4.75 -3.69
CA VAL A 111 -1.86 -3.99 -4.96
C VAL A 111 -3.16 -3.21 -5.04
N TYR A 112 -4.28 -3.79 -4.60
CA TYR A 112 -5.57 -3.09 -4.53
C TYR A 112 -5.51 -1.88 -3.60
N ALA A 113 -5.07 -2.10 -2.36
CA ALA A 113 -5.01 -1.05 -1.35
C ALA A 113 -4.07 0.09 -1.74
N MET A 114 -2.89 -0.26 -2.29
CA MET A 114 -1.91 0.73 -2.72
C MET A 114 -2.37 1.53 -3.93
N ALA A 115 -3.03 0.87 -4.91
CA ALA A 115 -3.60 1.55 -6.06
C ALA A 115 -4.72 2.53 -5.64
N ARG A 116 -5.60 2.12 -4.72
CA ARG A 116 -6.60 3.02 -4.12
C ARG A 116 -5.95 4.23 -3.46
N PHE A 117 -4.92 4.02 -2.63
CA PHE A 117 -4.22 5.11 -1.96
C PHE A 117 -3.49 6.04 -2.94
N VAL A 118 -2.82 5.51 -3.95
CA VAL A 118 -2.19 6.33 -5.00
C VAL A 118 -3.22 7.23 -5.68
N MET A 119 -4.41 6.71 -6.03
CA MET A 119 -5.47 7.53 -6.61
C MET A 119 -6.02 8.58 -5.64
N GLU A 120 -6.09 8.31 -4.33
CA GLU A 120 -6.46 9.30 -3.31
C GLU A 120 -5.48 10.47 -3.26
N THR A 121 -4.19 10.25 -3.56
CA THR A 121 -3.16 11.31 -3.63
C THR A 121 -3.13 12.04 -5.00
N GLY A 122 -3.97 11.63 -5.94
CA GLY A 122 -3.98 12.18 -7.30
C GLY A 122 -2.93 11.56 -8.23
N GLY A 123 -2.29 10.47 -7.83
CA GLY A 123 -1.36 9.69 -8.64
C GLY A 123 -2.06 8.68 -9.54
N GLU A 124 -1.37 8.20 -10.57
CA GLU A 124 -1.88 7.26 -11.56
C GLU A 124 -1.25 5.86 -11.38
N PRO A 125 -2.00 4.84 -10.95
CA PRO A 125 -1.50 3.46 -10.83
C PRO A 125 -1.44 2.78 -12.22
N THR A 126 -0.45 3.13 -13.03
CA THR A 126 -0.34 2.74 -14.45
C THR A 126 -0.24 1.23 -14.64
N HIS A 127 0.63 0.55 -13.90
CA HIS A 127 0.78 -0.91 -13.95
C HIS A 127 0.52 -1.52 -12.59
N CYS A 128 -0.52 -2.35 -12.47
CA CYS A 128 -0.86 -3.07 -11.25
C CYS A 128 -0.71 -4.58 -11.47
N LEU A 129 0.29 -5.20 -10.84
CA LEU A 129 0.63 -6.60 -11.05
C LEU A 129 0.52 -7.41 -9.75
N ALA A 130 -0.30 -8.48 -9.79
CA ALA A 130 -0.32 -9.48 -8.73
C ALA A 130 0.02 -10.87 -9.29
N THR A 131 1.11 -11.46 -8.78
CA THR A 131 1.63 -12.74 -9.29
C THR A 131 0.66 -13.90 -9.06
N ASN A 132 -0.15 -13.83 -8.03
CA ASN A 132 -1.18 -14.81 -7.64
C ASN A 132 -2.61 -14.29 -7.85
N GLY A 133 -2.78 -13.15 -8.55
CA GLY A 133 -4.08 -12.62 -8.93
C GLY A 133 -4.83 -13.56 -9.89
N LYS A 134 -6.16 -13.51 -9.84
CA LYS A 134 -7.07 -14.27 -10.71
C LYS A 134 -8.08 -13.34 -11.38
N THR A 135 -8.95 -13.90 -12.22
CA THR A 135 -9.96 -13.14 -12.96
C THR A 135 -10.84 -12.28 -12.08
N GLU A 136 -11.28 -12.81 -10.93
CA GLU A 136 -12.14 -12.08 -10.00
C GLU A 136 -11.43 -10.82 -9.45
N TRP A 137 -10.13 -10.92 -9.15
CA TRP A 137 -9.34 -9.78 -8.72
C TRP A 137 -9.16 -8.74 -9.85
N VAL A 138 -9.03 -9.18 -11.09
CA VAL A 138 -8.95 -8.26 -12.25
C VAL A 138 -10.23 -7.44 -12.36
N GLU A 139 -11.41 -8.05 -12.20
CA GLU A 139 -12.68 -7.34 -12.25
C GLU A 139 -12.85 -6.36 -11.07
N GLU A 140 -12.39 -6.74 -9.88
CA GLU A 140 -12.36 -5.87 -8.70
C GLU A 140 -11.44 -4.64 -8.91
N MET A 141 -10.26 -4.84 -9.47
CA MET A 141 -9.34 -3.76 -9.84
C MET A 141 -9.93 -2.83 -10.89
N LYS A 142 -10.59 -3.36 -11.93
CA LYS A 142 -11.27 -2.53 -12.94
C LYS A 142 -12.39 -1.68 -12.32
N ALA A 143 -13.16 -2.25 -11.39
CA ALA A 143 -14.19 -1.51 -10.67
C ALA A 143 -13.59 -0.38 -9.82
N LEU A 144 -12.47 -0.65 -9.15
CA LEU A 144 -11.71 0.36 -8.42
C LEU A 144 -11.24 1.49 -9.35
N PHE A 145 -10.65 1.17 -10.49
CA PHE A 145 -10.16 2.18 -11.43
C PHE A 145 -11.29 3.03 -12.04
N ALA A 146 -12.44 2.44 -12.31
CA ALA A 146 -13.61 3.16 -12.79
C ALA A 146 -14.17 4.16 -11.76
N SER A 147 -13.83 4.03 -10.49
CA SER A 147 -14.30 4.94 -9.42
C SER A 147 -13.54 6.28 -9.36
N SER A 148 -12.44 6.43 -10.12
CA SER A 148 -11.59 7.62 -10.07
C SER A 148 -11.05 7.97 -11.46
N PRO A 149 -10.96 9.26 -11.82
CA PRO A 149 -10.34 9.68 -13.07
C PRO A 149 -8.86 9.28 -13.17
N PHE A 150 -8.17 9.13 -12.05
CA PHE A 150 -6.76 8.70 -12.00
C PHE A 150 -6.55 7.23 -12.32
N GLY A 151 -7.63 6.43 -12.36
CA GLY A 151 -7.61 5.04 -12.80
C GLY A 151 -7.81 4.84 -14.31
N ALA A 152 -8.09 5.91 -15.08
CA ALA A 152 -8.50 5.81 -16.48
C ALA A 152 -7.50 5.08 -17.39
N ASN A 153 -6.19 5.21 -17.12
CA ASN A 153 -5.10 4.60 -17.88
C ASN A 153 -4.48 3.37 -17.18
N ALA A 154 -5.05 2.93 -16.06
CA ALA A 154 -4.51 1.85 -15.27
C ALA A 154 -4.65 0.48 -15.95
N GLN A 155 -3.60 -0.33 -15.86
CA GLN A 155 -3.54 -1.67 -16.45
C GLN A 155 -3.37 -2.72 -15.35
N VAL A 156 -4.10 -3.84 -15.47
CA VAL A 156 -4.10 -4.93 -14.49
C VAL A 156 -3.45 -6.18 -15.07
N TRP A 157 -2.49 -6.72 -14.33
CA TRP A 157 -1.68 -7.88 -14.72
C TRP A 157 -1.78 -8.98 -13.66
N ALA A 158 -2.72 -9.91 -13.83
CA ALA A 158 -2.90 -11.05 -12.94
C ALA A 158 -2.08 -12.26 -13.41
N GLY A 159 -1.45 -12.95 -12.46
CA GLY A 159 -0.67 -14.17 -12.74
C GLY A 159 0.57 -13.92 -13.63
N LYS A 160 1.07 -12.69 -13.65
CA LYS A 160 2.31 -12.32 -14.34
C LYS A 160 3.42 -12.16 -13.32
N ASP A 161 4.67 -12.27 -13.76
CA ASP A 161 5.87 -12.16 -12.95
C ASP A 161 6.57 -10.80 -13.09
N LEU A 162 7.65 -10.62 -12.34
CA LEU A 162 8.44 -9.38 -12.40
C LEU A 162 9.23 -9.23 -13.71
N TRP A 163 9.44 -10.30 -14.44
CA TRP A 163 10.06 -10.22 -15.77
C TRP A 163 9.11 -9.55 -16.77
N HIS A 164 7.81 -9.88 -16.67
CA HIS A 164 6.79 -9.19 -17.44
C HIS A 164 6.72 -7.70 -17.06
N LEU A 165 6.72 -7.38 -15.76
CA LEU A 165 6.71 -5.99 -15.29
C LEU A 165 7.93 -5.20 -15.77
N ARG A 166 9.11 -5.83 -15.76
CA ARG A 166 10.33 -5.24 -16.31
C ARG A 166 10.16 -4.81 -17.77
N SER A 167 9.55 -5.67 -18.58
CA SER A 167 9.30 -5.37 -19.99
C SER A 167 8.37 -4.18 -20.17
N LEU A 168 7.32 -4.08 -19.31
CA LEU A 168 6.41 -2.94 -19.31
C LEU A 168 7.14 -1.64 -18.95
N LEU A 169 8.01 -1.64 -17.94
CA LEU A 169 8.77 -0.45 -17.53
C LEU A 169 9.69 0.09 -18.65
N PHE A 170 10.12 -0.75 -19.59
CA PHE A 170 10.87 -0.29 -20.78
C PHE A 170 9.96 0.27 -21.88
N THR A 171 8.76 -0.28 -22.06
CA THR A 171 7.85 0.11 -23.15
C THR A 171 6.91 1.25 -22.75
N GLU A 172 6.52 1.29 -21.50
CA GLU A 172 5.65 2.30 -20.91
C GLU A 172 6.18 2.71 -19.53
N PRO A 173 7.20 3.58 -19.47
CA PRO A 173 7.86 3.95 -18.22
C PRO A 173 6.93 4.70 -17.27
N VAL A 174 7.25 4.57 -15.98
CA VAL A 174 6.55 5.23 -14.86
C VAL A 174 7.54 6.00 -14.00
N ASP A 175 7.04 6.90 -13.15
CA ASP A 175 7.89 7.69 -12.27
C ASP A 175 8.45 6.84 -11.12
N PHE A 176 7.64 5.92 -10.58
CA PHE A 176 8.00 5.13 -9.39
C PHE A 176 7.50 3.70 -9.47
N LEU A 177 8.29 2.80 -8.89
CA LEU A 177 7.95 1.41 -8.67
C LEU A 177 7.66 1.19 -7.18
N ILE A 178 6.51 0.57 -6.85
CA ILE A 178 6.12 0.24 -5.47
C ILE A 178 6.03 -1.27 -5.33
N GLY A 179 6.76 -1.84 -4.36
CA GLY A 179 6.72 -3.28 -4.15
C GLY A 179 7.69 -3.79 -3.09
N SER A 180 8.16 -5.01 -3.28
CA SER A 180 9.10 -5.69 -2.39
C SER A 180 10.57 -5.41 -2.76
N SER A 181 11.51 -5.95 -1.96
CA SER A 181 12.94 -5.84 -2.26
C SER A 181 13.37 -6.45 -3.59
N TYR A 182 12.57 -7.32 -4.19
CA TYR A 182 12.87 -7.85 -5.53
C TYR A 182 12.83 -6.79 -6.62
N GLY A 183 12.11 -5.70 -6.42
CA GLY A 183 12.08 -4.56 -7.35
C GLY A 183 13.43 -3.88 -7.53
N LYS A 184 14.42 -4.09 -6.65
CA LYS A 184 15.77 -3.55 -6.83
C LYS A 184 16.43 -3.95 -8.14
N TYR A 185 16.06 -5.11 -8.67
CA TYR A 185 16.57 -5.56 -9.97
C TYR A 185 15.94 -4.78 -11.13
N LEU A 186 14.64 -4.46 -10.99
CA LEU A 186 13.93 -3.62 -11.95
C LEU A 186 14.45 -2.18 -11.90
N GLU A 187 14.58 -1.61 -10.68
CA GLU A 187 15.17 -0.29 -10.45
C GLU A 187 16.54 -0.16 -11.12
N ARG A 188 17.43 -1.15 -10.90
CA ARG A 188 18.75 -1.16 -11.52
C ARG A 188 18.71 -1.21 -13.05
N ASP A 189 17.81 -2.03 -13.62
CA ASP A 189 17.77 -2.29 -15.05
C ASP A 189 17.05 -1.18 -15.83
N THR A 190 16.06 -0.51 -15.22
CA THR A 190 15.21 0.49 -15.89
C THR A 190 15.45 1.92 -15.40
N GLY A 191 16.17 2.11 -14.30
CA GLY A 191 16.33 3.41 -13.65
C GLY A 191 15.10 3.86 -12.84
N THR A 192 13.98 3.14 -12.87
CA THR A 192 12.75 3.51 -12.15
C THR A 192 12.94 3.38 -10.64
N PRO A 193 12.82 4.46 -9.86
CA PRO A 193 13.05 4.44 -8.41
C PRO A 193 12.09 3.51 -7.67
N LEU A 194 12.61 2.66 -6.78
CA LEU A 194 11.83 1.70 -6.01
C LEU A 194 11.46 2.24 -4.61
N ILE A 195 10.20 2.10 -4.27
CA ILE A 195 9.61 2.32 -2.94
C ILE A 195 9.23 0.95 -2.35
N ARG A 196 9.87 0.56 -1.24
CA ARG A 196 9.67 -0.74 -0.60
C ARG A 196 8.58 -0.66 0.45
N LEU A 197 7.41 -1.27 0.19
CA LEU A 197 6.26 -1.25 1.10
C LEU A 197 5.63 -2.62 1.35
N THR A 198 5.92 -3.64 0.52
CA THR A 198 5.37 -4.99 0.71
C THR A 198 6.46 -6.04 0.89
N PHE A 199 6.08 -7.19 1.43
CA PHE A 199 6.98 -8.31 1.65
C PHE A 199 7.38 -9.03 0.35
N PRO A 200 8.60 -9.63 0.33
CA PRO A 200 9.63 -9.57 1.35
C PRO A 200 10.49 -8.29 1.25
N ILE A 201 10.85 -7.73 2.42
CA ILE A 201 11.87 -6.68 2.52
C ILE A 201 13.07 -7.26 3.24
N PHE A 202 14.16 -7.53 2.50
CA PHE A 202 15.37 -8.18 3.02
C PHE A 202 16.63 -7.33 2.86
N ASP A 203 16.53 -6.23 2.12
CA ASP A 203 17.65 -5.30 1.86
C ASP A 203 17.48 -3.96 2.58
N ARG A 204 16.53 -3.87 3.49
CA ARG A 204 16.29 -2.75 4.41
C ARG A 204 15.90 -3.30 5.77
N HIS A 205 16.21 -2.55 6.83
CA HIS A 205 15.96 -2.97 8.20
C HIS A 205 14.80 -2.22 8.84
N HIS A 206 14.15 -2.86 9.83
CA HIS A 206 13.14 -2.27 10.71
C HIS A 206 11.83 -1.82 10.06
N HIS A 207 11.57 -2.15 8.78
CA HIS A 207 10.29 -1.81 8.14
C HIS A 207 9.07 -2.35 8.90
N HIS A 208 9.17 -3.52 9.52
CA HIS A 208 8.12 -4.12 10.34
C HIS A 208 7.80 -3.36 11.63
N ARG A 209 8.63 -2.39 12.04
CA ARG A 209 8.42 -1.57 13.24
C ARG A 209 7.60 -0.32 12.99
N PHE A 210 7.32 0.00 11.75
CA PHE A 210 6.57 1.18 11.37
C PHE A 210 5.22 0.80 10.78
N PRO A 211 4.13 1.49 11.17
CA PRO A 211 2.83 1.26 10.59
C PRO A 211 2.81 1.65 9.10
N VAL A 212 2.02 0.90 8.32
CA VAL A 212 1.68 1.23 6.93
C VAL A 212 0.16 1.27 6.72
N TRP A 213 -0.62 0.94 7.77
CA TRP A 213 -2.07 0.93 7.78
C TRP A 213 -2.62 1.99 8.74
N GLY A 214 -3.89 2.36 8.53
CA GLY A 214 -4.52 3.41 9.30
C GLY A 214 -3.99 4.80 8.95
N TYR A 215 -4.45 5.82 9.63
CA TYR A 215 -4.07 7.21 9.33
C TYR A 215 -2.60 7.50 9.60
N GLN A 216 -2.04 7.01 10.71
CA GLN A 216 -0.61 7.16 11.01
C GLN A 216 0.26 6.38 10.00
N GLY A 217 -0.18 5.18 9.63
CA GLY A 217 0.48 4.40 8.59
C GLY A 217 0.41 5.07 7.23
N GLY A 218 -0.75 5.63 6.87
CA GLY A 218 -0.94 6.40 5.65
C GLY A 218 -0.02 7.63 5.60
N LEU A 219 0.10 8.38 6.69
CA LEU A 219 1.03 9.51 6.80
C LEU A 219 2.49 9.06 6.61
N ARG A 220 2.87 7.91 7.18
CA ARG A 220 4.19 7.32 6.98
C ARG A 220 4.45 6.95 5.51
N VAL A 221 3.47 6.31 4.86
CA VAL A 221 3.57 5.96 3.44
C VAL A 221 3.67 7.23 2.59
N LEU A 222 2.84 8.24 2.86
CA LEU A 222 2.87 9.54 2.19
C LEU A 222 4.26 10.19 2.27
N THR A 223 4.85 10.24 3.48
CA THR A 223 6.22 10.75 3.68
C THR A 223 7.24 9.97 2.84
N THR A 224 7.12 8.63 2.82
CA THR A 224 8.03 7.78 2.04
C THR A 224 7.91 8.04 0.53
N LEU A 225 6.69 8.30 0.03
CA LEU A 225 6.48 8.70 -1.38
C LEU A 225 7.12 10.05 -1.68
N LEU A 226 6.91 11.05 -0.81
CA LEU A 226 7.46 12.40 -0.96
C LEU A 226 8.99 12.41 -0.91
N ASP A 227 9.59 11.73 0.07
CA ASP A 227 11.04 11.61 0.17
C ASP A 227 11.61 11.07 -1.16
N LYS A 228 10.93 10.07 -1.76
CA LYS A 228 11.39 9.50 -3.02
C LYS A 228 11.21 10.45 -4.21
N VAL A 229 10.15 11.26 -4.20
CA VAL A 229 9.93 12.31 -5.22
C VAL A 229 11.05 13.34 -5.14
N PHE A 230 11.34 13.85 -3.95
CA PHE A 230 12.36 14.88 -3.74
C PHE A 230 13.77 14.34 -3.99
N ASP A 231 14.11 13.12 -3.53
CA ASP A 231 15.38 12.46 -3.84
C ASP A 231 15.62 12.33 -5.35
N THR A 232 14.56 12.11 -6.11
CA THR A 232 14.65 11.99 -7.58
C THR A 232 14.83 13.35 -8.22
N LEU A 233 14.06 14.36 -7.78
CA LEU A 233 14.17 15.73 -8.23
C LEU A 233 15.58 16.29 -7.98
N ASP A 234 16.13 16.07 -6.78
CA ASP A 234 17.48 16.53 -6.42
C ASP A 234 18.54 15.90 -7.34
N ARG A 235 18.44 14.60 -7.62
CA ARG A 235 19.37 13.91 -8.53
C ARG A 235 19.28 14.42 -9.96
N GLU A 236 18.12 14.72 -10.45
CA GLU A 236 17.90 15.27 -11.80
C GLU A 236 18.42 16.70 -11.91
N THR A 237 18.29 17.48 -10.83
CA THR A 237 18.77 18.87 -10.78
C THR A 237 20.30 18.97 -10.73
N ILE A 238 20.96 17.99 -10.12
CA ILE A 238 22.44 17.91 -10.04
C ILE A 238 23.03 17.23 -11.30
N ASN A 239 22.26 16.96 -12.32
CA ASN A 239 22.69 16.20 -13.49
C ASN A 239 23.88 16.87 -14.21
N PRO A 240 24.94 16.08 -14.56
CA PRO A 240 26.21 16.55 -15.13
C PRO A 240 26.16 17.35 -16.45
N GLY A 241 25.00 17.37 -17.13
CA GLY A 241 24.81 18.27 -18.29
C GLY A 241 24.82 19.77 -17.93
N VAL A 242 24.81 20.10 -16.63
CA VAL A 242 24.83 21.45 -16.07
C VAL A 242 26.13 21.68 -15.23
N THR A 243 27.13 20.83 -15.41
CA THR A 243 28.34 20.80 -14.56
C THR A 243 29.17 22.07 -14.59
N ASP A 244 29.22 22.80 -15.69
CA ASP A 244 29.95 24.06 -15.75
C ASP A 244 29.26 25.19 -14.95
N TYR A 245 28.02 24.98 -14.57
CA TYR A 245 27.18 25.95 -13.91
C TYR A 245 27.26 25.88 -12.39
N SER A 246 27.39 24.70 -11.82
CA SER A 246 27.30 24.49 -10.36
C SER A 246 28.63 24.71 -9.62
N TYR A 247 29.76 24.50 -10.27
CA TYR A 247 31.06 24.62 -9.63
C TYR A 247 31.55 26.07 -9.47
N ASP A 248 31.15 26.93 -10.38
CA ASP A 248 31.58 28.35 -10.32
C ASP A 248 30.73 29.17 -9.37
N LEU A 249 29.54 28.71 -8.98
CA LEU A 249 28.70 29.37 -7.98
C LEU A 249 29.04 29.01 -6.53
N THR A 250 29.83 27.98 -6.31
CA THR A 250 30.20 27.48 -4.96
C THR A 250 31.67 27.82 -4.59
N ARG A 251 32.38 28.55 -5.43
CA ARG A 251 33.73 29.08 -5.16
C ARG A 251 33.65 30.59 -4.77
#